data_e55074bd7ac7f1c2e4f5b4416a8b3d06
#
_entry.id   e55074bd7ac7f1c2e4f5b4416a8b3d06
#
_cell.length_a   1.000
_cell.length_b   1.000
_cell.length_c   1.000
_cell.angle_alpha   90.00
_cell.angle_beta   90.00
_cell.angle_gamma   90.00
#
_symmetry.space_group_name_H-M   'P 1'
#
loop_
_entity.id
_entity.type
_entity.pdbx_description
1 polymer ?
#
loop_
_entity_poly.entity_id
_entity_poly.type
_entity_poly.pdbx_seq_one_letter_code
_entity_poly.pdbx_strand_id
1 'polypeptide(L)'
;AAAAVSAPEMRAAVETARMLDDFCAETDIQVVVHVQGGPFPGTRIRAAAEAAGLALEADGRFALRNDEQRLLYTLSARDGALFSAATMREAAPEALTLSLDVPRTPDMRRSFESMTRLAHQLASALGGSMVDDNGNTLDERAIEAIALQLDAVRARLDAQGVPPGSSAALRLFS
;
A
#
# COMPACT_ATOMS: atom_id res chain seq x y z
N ALA A 1 22.61 35.75 -26.67
CA ALA A 1 22.03 36.33 -25.46
C ALA A 1 20.95 35.37 -24.92
N ALA A 2 21.06 34.99 -23.67
CA ALA A 2 20.04 34.19 -23.02
C ALA A 2 18.75 35.01 -22.92
N ALA A 3 17.61 34.43 -23.37
CA ALA A 3 16.32 35.07 -23.20
C ALA A 3 15.99 35.16 -21.70
N ALA A 4 15.74 36.41 -21.23
CA ALA A 4 15.31 36.61 -19.87
C ALA A 4 13.85 36.12 -19.71
N VAL A 5 13.59 35.25 -18.74
CA VAL A 5 12.23 34.86 -18.39
C VAL A 5 11.53 36.03 -17.73
N SER A 6 10.32 36.38 -18.19
CA SER A 6 9.57 37.48 -17.61
C SER A 6 9.06 37.12 -16.19
N ALA A 7 8.82 38.14 -15.34
CA ALA A 7 8.27 37.93 -14.02
C ALA A 7 6.90 37.20 -14.01
N PRO A 8 5.95 37.50 -14.94
CA PRO A 8 4.72 36.72 -15.07
C PRO A 8 4.94 35.24 -15.43
N GLU A 9 5.90 34.97 -16.33
CA GLU A 9 6.25 33.59 -16.71
C GLU A 9 6.89 32.84 -15.55
N MET A 10 7.74 33.47 -14.75
CA MET A 10 8.31 32.88 -13.54
C MET A 10 7.24 32.61 -12.50
N ARG A 11 6.27 33.47 -12.30
CA ARG A 11 5.16 33.27 -11.39
C ARG A 11 4.30 32.09 -11.84
N ALA A 12 3.95 32.00 -13.11
CA ALA A 12 3.20 30.88 -13.66
C ALA A 12 3.95 29.53 -13.48
N ALA A 13 5.26 29.53 -13.72
CA ALA A 13 6.09 28.33 -13.52
C ALA A 13 6.15 27.91 -12.05
N VAL A 14 6.27 28.86 -11.11
CA VAL A 14 6.27 28.58 -9.66
C VAL A 14 4.91 28.07 -9.20
N GLU A 15 3.81 28.66 -9.67
CA GLU A 15 2.46 28.19 -9.35
C GLU A 15 2.21 26.79 -9.88
N THR A 16 2.63 26.48 -11.10
CA THR A 16 2.52 25.13 -11.69
C THR A 16 3.32 24.11 -10.88
N ALA A 17 4.55 24.46 -10.47
CA ALA A 17 5.37 23.59 -9.64
C ALA A 17 4.71 23.32 -8.27
N ARG A 18 4.15 24.34 -7.62
CA ARG A 18 3.41 24.17 -6.36
C ARG A 18 2.18 23.30 -6.51
N MET A 19 1.40 23.48 -7.57
CA MET A 19 0.22 22.66 -7.84
C MET A 19 0.61 21.20 -8.06
N LEU A 20 1.73 20.93 -8.72
CA LEU A 20 2.25 19.58 -8.89
C LEU A 20 2.75 18.99 -7.57
N ASP A 21 3.47 19.75 -6.77
CA ASP A 21 3.93 19.32 -5.45
C ASP A 21 2.75 19.01 -4.53
N ASP A 22 1.73 19.86 -4.50
CA ASP A 22 0.51 19.65 -3.73
C ASP A 22 -0.24 18.41 -4.21
N PHE A 23 -0.37 18.22 -5.52
CA PHE A 23 -0.98 17.04 -6.12
C PHE A 23 -0.24 15.76 -5.71
N CYS A 24 1.09 15.74 -5.81
CA CYS A 24 1.91 14.61 -5.40
C CYS A 24 1.73 14.32 -3.90
N ALA A 25 1.79 15.35 -3.05
CA ALA A 25 1.62 15.19 -1.61
C ALA A 25 0.24 14.64 -1.23
N GLU A 26 -0.81 15.08 -1.92
CA GLU A 26 -2.18 14.62 -1.68
C GLU A 26 -2.47 13.21 -2.21
N THR A 27 -1.72 12.75 -3.19
CA THR A 27 -1.94 11.45 -3.85
C THR A 27 -0.86 10.42 -3.56
N ASP A 28 0.28 10.81 -3.00
CA ASP A 28 1.32 9.91 -2.52
C ASP A 28 0.92 9.33 -1.16
N ILE A 29 -0.06 8.45 -1.20
CA ILE A 29 -0.73 7.89 -0.03
C ILE A 29 -0.39 6.41 0.08
N GLN A 30 -0.14 5.97 1.31
CA GLN A 30 -0.03 4.55 1.64
C GLN A 30 -1.24 4.13 2.47
N VAL A 31 -1.91 3.05 2.08
CA VAL A 31 -2.99 2.46 2.86
C VAL A 31 -2.42 1.31 3.67
N VAL A 32 -2.66 1.34 4.96
CA VAL A 32 -2.13 0.36 5.89
C VAL A 32 -3.27 -0.27 6.70
N VAL A 33 -3.23 -1.58 6.83
CA VAL A 33 -4.13 -2.37 7.67
C VAL A 33 -3.28 -3.22 8.59
N HIS A 34 -3.57 -3.20 9.89
CA HIS A 34 -2.89 -4.05 10.86
C HIS A 34 -3.79 -5.20 11.32
N VAL A 35 -3.18 -6.34 11.58
CA VAL A 35 -3.80 -7.46 12.29
C VAL A 35 -3.06 -7.61 13.60
N GLN A 36 -3.76 -7.39 14.71
CA GLN A 36 -3.21 -7.43 16.06
C GLN A 36 -3.84 -8.52 16.91
N GLY A 37 -3.22 -8.85 18.03
CA GLY A 37 -3.69 -9.86 18.97
C GLY A 37 -2.83 -11.13 18.99
N GLY A 38 -1.59 -11.01 18.51
CA GLY A 38 -0.62 -12.11 18.54
C GLY A 38 -0.22 -12.55 19.97
N PRO A 39 0.79 -13.41 20.09
CA PRO A 39 1.73 -13.80 19.03
C PRO A 39 1.11 -14.72 17.96
N PHE A 40 1.46 -14.48 16.71
CA PHE A 40 0.97 -15.25 15.56
C PHE A 40 2.06 -16.22 15.06
N PRO A 41 1.77 -17.52 14.94
CA PRO A 41 2.76 -18.48 14.46
C PRO A 41 3.20 -18.17 13.02
N GLY A 42 4.50 -18.01 12.81
CA GLY A 42 5.06 -17.69 11.50
C GLY A 42 4.71 -18.69 10.42
N THR A 43 4.64 -19.99 10.77
CA THR A 43 4.22 -21.05 9.82
C THR A 43 2.79 -20.85 9.31
N ARG A 44 1.89 -20.40 10.15
CA ARG A 44 0.50 -20.11 9.78
C ARG A 44 0.39 -18.82 8.95
N ILE A 45 1.19 -17.81 9.28
CA ILE A 45 1.30 -16.57 8.48
C ILE A 45 1.75 -16.93 7.07
N ARG A 46 2.81 -17.70 6.96
CA ARG A 46 3.36 -18.14 5.67
C ARG A 46 2.32 -18.93 4.85
N ALA A 47 1.65 -19.88 5.48
CA ALA A 47 0.63 -20.68 4.80
C ALA A 47 -0.51 -19.80 4.24
N ALA A 48 -1.00 -18.85 5.01
CA ALA A 48 -2.04 -17.91 4.57
C ALA A 48 -1.55 -16.97 3.45
N ALA A 49 -0.33 -16.45 3.58
CA ALA A 49 0.27 -15.58 2.57
C ALA A 49 0.46 -16.31 1.24
N GLU A 50 1.05 -17.48 1.26
CA GLU A 50 1.29 -18.30 0.06
C GLU A 50 -0.04 -18.75 -0.58
N ALA A 51 -1.04 -19.10 0.22
CA ALA A 51 -2.38 -19.43 -0.28
C ALA A 51 -3.06 -18.24 -0.99
N ALA A 52 -2.74 -17.02 -0.58
CA ALA A 52 -3.22 -15.80 -1.22
C ALA A 52 -2.35 -15.35 -2.42
N GLY A 53 -1.31 -16.09 -2.74
CA GLY A 53 -0.42 -15.81 -3.87
C GLY A 53 0.77 -14.93 -3.54
N LEU A 54 0.99 -14.57 -2.26
CA LEU A 54 2.17 -13.81 -1.86
C LEU A 54 3.40 -14.71 -1.81
N ALA A 55 4.55 -14.12 -2.04
CA ALA A 55 5.84 -14.78 -1.90
C ALA A 55 6.72 -14.00 -0.92
N LEU A 56 7.51 -14.72 -0.14
CA LEU A 56 8.52 -14.12 0.73
C LEU A 56 9.68 -13.62 -0.14
N GLU A 57 9.97 -12.32 -0.07
CA GLU A 57 11.03 -11.69 -0.84
C GLU A 57 12.30 -11.47 0.00
N ALA A 58 13.39 -11.13 -0.69
CA ALA A 58 14.69 -10.95 -0.07
C ALA A 58 14.74 -9.81 0.97
N ASP A 59 13.81 -8.86 0.87
CA ASP A 59 13.69 -7.75 1.84
C ASP A 59 13.01 -8.16 3.17
N GLY A 60 12.65 -9.44 3.32
CA GLY A 60 12.04 -9.96 4.54
C GLY A 60 10.53 -9.72 4.67
N ARG A 61 9.86 -9.36 3.59
CA ARG A 61 8.41 -9.18 3.55
C ARG A 61 7.77 -10.14 2.54
N PHE A 62 6.52 -10.47 2.77
CA PHE A 62 5.71 -11.12 1.74
C PHE A 62 5.15 -10.07 0.80
N ALA A 63 5.16 -10.35 -0.49
CA ALA A 63 4.66 -9.45 -1.52
C ALA A 63 3.73 -10.17 -2.48
N LEU A 64 2.65 -9.51 -2.87
CA LEU A 64 1.82 -9.93 -4.00
C LEU A 64 2.22 -9.10 -5.21
N ARG A 65 2.52 -9.77 -6.31
CA ARG A 65 2.82 -9.16 -7.59
C ARG A 65 1.87 -9.68 -8.66
N ASN A 66 1.56 -8.82 -9.62
CA ASN A 66 0.77 -9.25 -10.79
C ASN A 66 1.67 -9.95 -11.83
N ASP A 67 1.07 -10.37 -12.95
CA ASP A 67 1.78 -11.08 -14.02
C ASP A 67 2.90 -10.23 -14.65
N GLU A 68 2.80 -8.91 -14.58
CA GLU A 68 3.84 -7.97 -15.05
C GLU A 68 4.89 -7.66 -13.97
N GLN A 69 4.89 -8.40 -12.86
CA GLN A 69 5.79 -8.22 -11.72
C GLN A 69 5.64 -6.87 -10.98
N ARG A 70 4.51 -6.20 -11.17
CA ARG A 70 4.18 -4.99 -10.41
C ARG A 70 3.74 -5.36 -9.00
N LEU A 71 4.27 -4.65 -8.02
CA LEU A 71 3.88 -4.83 -6.62
C LEU A 71 2.46 -4.34 -6.40
N LEU A 72 1.62 -5.18 -5.80
CA LEU A 72 0.25 -4.84 -5.45
C LEU A 72 0.13 -4.46 -3.96
N TYR A 73 0.62 -5.29 -3.07
CA TYR A 73 0.72 -4.97 -1.64
C TYR A 73 1.73 -5.89 -0.94
N THR A 74 2.07 -5.55 0.29
CA THR A 74 3.01 -6.32 1.11
C THR A 74 2.38 -6.72 2.44
N LEU A 75 2.95 -7.77 3.04
CA LEU A 75 2.64 -8.25 4.40
C LEU A 75 3.95 -8.35 5.17
N SER A 76 4.02 -7.73 6.33
CA SER A 76 5.20 -7.70 7.19
C SER A 76 4.82 -7.78 8.67
N ALA A 77 5.80 -8.00 9.53
CA ALA A 77 5.62 -7.83 10.96
C ALA A 77 5.54 -6.33 11.29
N ARG A 78 4.61 -5.95 12.16
CA ARG A 78 4.38 -4.54 12.51
C ARG A 78 5.57 -3.89 13.22
N ASP A 79 6.33 -4.65 13.97
CA ASP A 79 7.54 -4.19 14.67
C ASP A 79 8.76 -4.01 13.75
N GLY A 80 8.63 -4.32 12.46
CA GLY A 80 9.70 -4.23 11.48
C GLY A 80 10.63 -5.43 11.45
N ALA A 81 10.39 -6.48 12.24
CA ALA A 81 11.16 -7.71 12.16
C ALA A 81 11.03 -8.34 10.77
N LEU A 82 12.16 -8.76 10.20
CA LEU A 82 12.18 -9.35 8.86
C LEU A 82 11.91 -10.84 8.92
N PHE A 83 11.09 -11.32 8.02
CA PHE A 83 10.87 -12.74 7.82
C PHE A 83 11.97 -13.34 6.93
N SER A 84 12.30 -14.59 7.19
CA SER A 84 13.15 -15.38 6.31
C SER A 84 12.68 -16.85 6.30
N ALA A 85 13.01 -17.57 5.24
CA ALA A 85 12.68 -18.99 5.16
C ALA A 85 13.27 -19.80 6.36
N ALA A 86 14.45 -19.39 6.82
CA ALA A 86 15.12 -20.05 7.95
C ALA A 86 14.45 -19.76 9.31
N THR A 87 13.85 -18.59 9.49
CA THR A 87 13.31 -18.15 10.78
C THR A 87 11.79 -18.26 10.91
N MET A 88 11.08 -18.61 9.84
CA MET A 88 9.60 -18.66 9.86
C MET A 88 9.03 -19.60 10.91
N ARG A 89 9.69 -20.71 11.22
CA ARG A 89 9.23 -21.66 12.24
C ARG A 89 9.20 -21.05 13.64
N GLU A 90 10.13 -20.13 13.91
CA GLU A 90 10.31 -19.51 15.22
C GLU A 90 9.69 -18.13 15.29
N ALA A 91 9.32 -17.55 14.15
CA ALA A 91 8.69 -16.25 14.11
C ALA A 91 7.33 -16.27 14.80
N ALA A 92 7.09 -15.27 15.66
CA ALA A 92 5.86 -15.12 16.41
C ALA A 92 5.53 -13.63 16.63
N PRO A 93 5.31 -12.87 15.55
CA PRO A 93 5.01 -11.44 15.69
C PRO A 93 3.70 -11.21 16.44
N GLU A 94 3.67 -10.16 17.24
CA GLU A 94 2.48 -9.73 17.98
C GLU A 94 1.42 -9.09 17.09
N ALA A 95 1.84 -8.50 15.98
CA ALA A 95 0.98 -7.87 15.01
C ALA A 95 1.60 -7.91 13.60
N LEU A 96 0.73 -7.87 12.60
CA LEU A 96 1.08 -7.84 11.19
C LEU A 96 0.65 -6.53 10.57
N THR A 97 1.32 -6.14 9.50
CA THR A 97 1.00 -4.96 8.70
C THR A 97 0.87 -5.35 7.24
N LEU A 98 -0.29 -5.03 6.65
CA LEU A 98 -0.49 -5.09 5.20
C LEU A 98 -0.47 -3.66 4.68
N SER A 99 0.27 -3.42 3.60
CA SER A 99 0.52 -2.08 3.07
C SER A 99 0.39 -2.03 1.56
N LEU A 100 -0.34 -1.02 1.07
CA LEU A 100 -0.56 -0.74 -0.33
C LEU A 100 -0.16 0.70 -0.64
N ASP A 101 0.69 0.86 -1.63
CA ASP A 101 1.17 2.16 -2.11
C ASP A 101 0.26 2.65 -3.24
N VAL A 102 -0.59 3.62 -2.95
CA VAL A 102 -1.71 4.02 -3.81
C VAL A 102 -1.28 4.42 -5.21
N PRO A 103 -0.36 5.40 -5.42
CA PRO A 103 -0.08 5.84 -6.78
C PRO A 103 0.73 4.84 -7.61
N ARG A 104 1.42 3.90 -6.95
CA ARG A 104 2.27 2.91 -7.63
C ARG A 104 1.57 1.59 -7.90
N THR A 105 0.37 1.39 -7.37
CA THR A 105 -0.36 0.13 -7.45
C THR A 105 -1.33 0.12 -8.62
N PRO A 106 -1.16 -0.77 -9.62
CA PRO A 106 -2.15 -0.97 -10.65
C PRO A 106 -3.41 -1.63 -10.05
N ASP A 107 -4.57 -1.41 -10.70
CA ASP A 107 -5.86 -1.95 -10.23
C ASP A 107 -6.08 -1.75 -8.72
N MET A 108 -5.87 -0.56 -8.27
CA MET A 108 -5.79 -0.18 -6.86
C MET A 108 -7.00 -0.65 -6.04
N ARG A 109 -8.22 -0.53 -6.57
CA ARG A 109 -9.44 -1.00 -5.89
C ARG A 109 -9.41 -2.52 -5.68
N ARG A 110 -9.10 -3.27 -6.72
CA ARG A 110 -9.01 -4.72 -6.67
C ARG A 110 -7.86 -5.19 -5.76
N SER A 111 -6.73 -4.51 -5.82
CA SER A 111 -5.58 -4.79 -4.94
C SER A 111 -5.92 -4.53 -3.48
N PHE A 112 -6.64 -3.45 -3.18
CA PHE A 112 -7.13 -3.14 -1.84
C PHE A 112 -8.12 -4.21 -1.34
N GLU A 113 -9.07 -4.63 -2.16
CA GLU A 113 -10.01 -5.70 -1.82
C GLU A 113 -9.31 -7.02 -1.54
N SER A 114 -8.30 -7.38 -2.34
CA SER A 114 -7.46 -8.56 -2.10
C SER A 114 -6.69 -8.45 -0.77
N MET A 115 -6.10 -7.30 -0.50
CA MET A 115 -5.36 -7.04 0.73
C MET A 115 -6.25 -7.15 1.98
N THR A 116 -7.42 -6.54 1.95
CA THR A 116 -8.36 -6.59 3.08
C THR A 116 -8.94 -7.98 3.29
N ARG A 117 -9.15 -8.72 2.22
CA ARG A 117 -9.57 -10.13 2.31
C ARG A 117 -8.52 -10.99 3.01
N LEU A 118 -7.24 -10.84 2.65
CA LEU A 118 -6.15 -11.54 3.34
C LEU A 118 -6.06 -11.13 4.81
N ALA A 119 -6.16 -9.84 5.10
CA ALA A 119 -6.15 -9.33 6.47
C ALA A 119 -7.30 -9.94 7.31
N HIS A 120 -8.49 -10.02 6.74
CA HIS A 120 -9.64 -10.66 7.38
C HIS A 120 -9.42 -12.16 7.61
N GLN A 121 -8.87 -12.86 6.64
CA GLN A 121 -8.54 -14.29 6.77
C GLN A 121 -7.49 -14.52 7.85
N LEU A 122 -6.46 -13.71 7.92
CA LEU A 122 -5.44 -13.77 8.98
C LEU A 122 -6.05 -13.52 10.36
N ALA A 123 -6.86 -12.45 10.48
CA ALA A 123 -7.53 -12.14 11.75
C ALA A 123 -8.42 -13.28 12.21
N SER A 124 -9.23 -13.84 11.31
CA SER A 124 -10.15 -14.95 11.64
C SER A 124 -9.39 -16.24 11.98
N ALA A 125 -8.38 -16.60 11.20
CA ALA A 125 -7.64 -17.84 11.38
C ALA A 125 -6.71 -17.81 12.60
N LEU A 126 -6.17 -16.64 12.95
CA LEU A 126 -5.17 -16.49 14.01
C LEU A 126 -5.77 -15.91 15.31
N GLY A 127 -7.05 -15.62 15.34
CA GLY A 127 -7.71 -15.05 16.52
C GLY A 127 -7.36 -13.58 16.79
N GLY A 128 -7.00 -12.83 15.74
CA GLY A 128 -6.68 -11.42 15.82
C GLY A 128 -7.83 -10.51 15.40
N SER A 129 -7.54 -9.22 15.33
CA SER A 129 -8.48 -8.20 14.85
C SER A 129 -7.81 -7.26 13.88
N MET A 130 -8.60 -6.76 12.90
CA MET A 130 -8.15 -5.76 11.93
C MET A 130 -8.32 -4.36 12.52
N VAL A 131 -7.26 -3.56 12.47
CA VAL A 131 -7.26 -2.19 12.95
C VAL A 131 -6.51 -1.26 11.99
N ASP A 132 -6.80 0.03 12.07
CA ASP A 132 -6.06 1.08 11.39
C ASP A 132 -4.80 1.50 12.18
N ASP A 133 -4.07 2.52 11.68
CA ASP A 133 -2.88 3.05 12.35
C ASP A 133 -3.16 3.64 13.73
N ASN A 134 -4.38 4.06 13.99
CA ASN A 134 -4.81 4.62 15.25
C ASN A 134 -5.37 3.56 16.24
N GLY A 135 -5.40 2.30 15.82
CA GLY A 135 -5.95 1.21 16.61
C GLY A 135 -7.47 1.07 16.55
N ASN A 136 -8.13 1.81 15.67
CA ASN A 136 -9.58 1.68 15.48
C ASN A 136 -9.89 0.41 14.68
N THR A 137 -10.91 -0.31 15.11
CA THR A 137 -11.37 -1.52 14.41
C THR A 137 -11.83 -1.18 13.00
N LEU A 138 -11.34 -1.95 12.03
CA LEU A 138 -11.76 -1.87 10.63
C LEU A 138 -12.89 -2.86 10.36
N ASP A 139 -14.13 -2.38 10.47
CA ASP A 139 -15.32 -3.11 10.06
C ASP A 139 -15.62 -2.92 8.56
N GLU A 140 -16.65 -3.57 8.05
CA GLU A 140 -17.04 -3.47 6.64
C GLU A 140 -17.32 -2.02 6.20
N ARG A 141 -17.91 -1.23 7.08
CA ARG A 141 -18.22 0.18 6.78
C ARG A 141 -16.94 1.03 6.67
N ALA A 142 -15.99 0.79 7.55
CA ALA A 142 -14.70 1.48 7.51
C ALA A 142 -13.92 1.10 6.25
N ILE A 143 -13.90 -0.17 5.88
CA ILE A 143 -13.25 -0.66 4.66
C ILE A 143 -13.92 -0.06 3.41
N GLU A 144 -15.25 -0.02 3.35
CA GLU A 144 -15.97 0.60 2.23
C GLU A 144 -15.68 2.10 2.12
N ALA A 145 -15.60 2.81 3.25
CA ALA A 145 -15.25 4.23 3.27
C ALA A 145 -13.84 4.47 2.70
N ILE A 146 -12.87 3.63 3.07
CA ILE A 146 -11.52 3.70 2.50
C ILE A 146 -11.56 3.42 1.00
N ALA A 147 -12.28 2.41 0.58
CA ALA A 147 -12.42 2.05 -0.83
C ALA A 147 -12.98 3.20 -1.68
N LEU A 148 -13.97 3.92 -1.18
CA LEU A 148 -14.53 5.11 -1.84
C LEU A 148 -13.51 6.25 -1.92
N GLN A 149 -12.70 6.45 -0.89
CA GLN A 149 -11.61 7.43 -0.92
C GLN A 149 -10.54 7.05 -1.96
N LEU A 150 -10.23 5.77 -2.08
CA LEU A 150 -9.29 5.28 -3.10
C LEU A 150 -9.82 5.50 -4.52
N ASP A 151 -11.12 5.30 -4.75
CA ASP A 151 -11.74 5.60 -6.04
C ASP A 151 -11.62 7.09 -6.39
N ALA A 152 -11.79 7.98 -5.42
CA ALA A 152 -11.61 9.41 -5.61
C ALA A 152 -10.15 9.79 -5.94
N VAL A 153 -9.19 9.19 -5.25
CA VAL A 153 -7.75 9.39 -5.53
C VAL A 153 -7.41 8.87 -6.93
N ARG A 154 -7.91 7.70 -7.29
CA ARG A 154 -7.73 7.13 -8.64
C ARG A 154 -8.25 8.08 -9.72
N ALA A 155 -9.45 8.63 -9.55
CA ALA A 155 -10.04 9.58 -10.50
C ALA A 155 -9.16 10.82 -10.67
N ARG A 156 -8.55 11.32 -9.59
CA ARG A 156 -7.61 12.46 -9.65
C ARG A 156 -6.33 12.11 -10.40
N LEU A 157 -5.76 10.92 -10.15
CA LEU A 157 -4.57 10.44 -10.86
C LEU A 157 -4.86 10.25 -12.36
N ASP A 158 -5.98 9.64 -12.69
CA ASP A 158 -6.41 9.46 -14.09
C ASP A 158 -6.59 10.80 -14.81
N ALA A 159 -7.22 11.78 -14.14
CA ALA A 159 -7.44 13.11 -14.69
C ALA A 159 -6.13 13.88 -15.00
N GLN A 160 -5.07 13.57 -14.26
CA GLN A 160 -3.74 14.16 -14.47
C GLN A 160 -2.87 13.33 -15.45
N GLY A 161 -3.41 12.30 -16.07
CA GLY A 161 -2.68 11.43 -16.99
C GLY A 161 -1.63 10.54 -16.32
N VAL A 162 -1.77 10.27 -15.04
CA VAL A 162 -0.88 9.40 -14.25
C VAL A 162 -1.67 8.27 -13.58
N PRO A 163 -2.30 7.38 -14.35
CA PRO A 163 -3.05 6.27 -13.75
C PRO A 163 -2.21 5.48 -12.76
N PRO A 164 -2.80 5.01 -11.65
CA PRO A 164 -2.06 4.24 -10.65
C PRO A 164 -1.31 3.05 -11.25
N GLY A 165 -0.05 2.87 -10.88
CA GLY A 165 0.81 1.80 -11.39
C GLY A 165 1.30 1.97 -12.82
N SER A 166 0.93 3.06 -13.50
CA SER A 166 1.44 3.36 -14.83
C SER A 166 2.91 3.76 -14.80
N SER A 167 3.57 3.70 -15.97
CA SER A 167 4.97 4.17 -16.09
C SER A 167 5.09 5.64 -15.73
N ALA A 168 4.08 6.46 -16.05
CA ALA A 168 4.04 7.87 -15.66
C ALA A 168 3.94 8.03 -14.14
N ALA A 169 3.07 7.28 -13.47
CA ALA A 169 2.95 7.29 -12.01
C ALA A 169 4.24 6.84 -11.33
N LEU A 170 4.85 5.75 -11.81
CA LEU A 170 6.11 5.25 -11.27
C LEU A 170 7.25 6.26 -11.40
N ARG A 171 7.28 7.05 -12.46
CA ARG A 171 8.27 8.13 -12.61
C ARG A 171 7.99 9.32 -11.71
N LEU A 172 6.73 9.70 -11.58
CA LEU A 172 6.34 10.88 -10.79
C LEU A 172 6.54 10.66 -9.29
N PHE A 173 6.28 9.46 -8.80
CA PHE A 173 6.33 9.10 -7.36
C PHE A 173 7.58 8.31 -6.96
N SER A 174 8.56 8.24 -7.82
CA SER A 174 9.83 7.56 -7.50
C SER A 174 10.76 8.40 -6.64
#